data_5ae3352f60dbd96133c2e700a902f47f
#
_entry.id   5ae3352f60dbd96133c2e700a902f47f
#
_cell.length_a   1.000
_cell.length_b   1.000
_cell.length_c   1.000
_cell.angle_alpha   90.00
_cell.angle_beta   90.00
_cell.angle_gamma   90.00
#
_symmetry.space_group_name_H-M   'P 1'
#
loop_
_entity.id
_entity.type
_entity.pdbx_description
1 polymer ?
#
loop_
_entity_poly.entity_id
_entity_poly.type
_entity_poly.pdbx_seq_one_letter_code
_entity_poly.pdbx_strand_id
1 'polypeptide(L)'
;MASMLPFQTKGFNPYAVKYSPYFDSRIAVASAANYGIVGNGRLWCLGLGPNGIQVEKTFDTNDAQYDLAWSEINENQLLAACGDGSIKLYDVNVNEFPVMNYHEHKRETFSVAWSPVTKDTFASSSWDGTVKIWSPARKESLKTLPVGNCTYSTQYCPSNPHIISAVSTDSQLRIFDLRTPVNAQYHLTSKIPVHLPPPVPFPQGMAPPPAMPSEILTHDWNKYRDTVIATGGVDRVIRTFDIRNPTGGPASIMMGHEYAIRKLAWSPHASDILISASYDMTVRLWTDGSTMAQDGPSPFKPGVQLGIMNRHTEFVTGVDWCLFGEGGWVATVGWDEMVYLWNATSLFSG
;
A
#
# COMPACT_ATOMS: atom_id res chain seq x y z
N MET A 1 20.50 5.42 19.85
CA MET A 1 19.27 4.72 19.40
C MET A 1 18.34 5.77 18.85
N ALA A 2 17.97 5.72 17.57
CA ALA A 2 16.94 6.59 17.05
C ALA A 2 15.65 6.33 17.83
N SER A 3 15.05 7.38 18.39
CA SER A 3 13.88 7.27 19.26
C SER A 3 12.67 6.85 18.44
N MET A 4 12.12 5.69 18.76
CA MET A 4 10.80 5.27 18.25
C MET A 4 9.71 6.07 18.98
N LEU A 5 8.79 6.67 18.23
CA LEU A 5 7.68 7.44 18.78
C LEU A 5 6.40 6.59 18.69
N PRO A 6 5.84 6.14 19.82
CA PRO A 6 4.58 5.41 19.84
C PRO A 6 3.37 6.35 19.96
N PHE A 7 2.25 5.95 19.36
CA PHE A 7 0.92 6.54 19.58
C PHE A 7 -0.13 5.43 19.59
N GLN A 8 -1.12 5.52 20.48
CA GLN A 8 -2.20 4.53 20.56
C GLN A 8 -3.51 5.10 20.01
N THR A 9 -4.09 4.39 19.04
CA THR A 9 -5.43 4.65 18.49
C THR A 9 -6.52 3.95 19.31
N LYS A 10 -6.62 4.29 20.58
CA LYS A 10 -7.42 3.58 21.59
C LYS A 10 -8.83 3.23 21.10
N GLY A 11 -9.15 1.93 21.11
CA GLY A 11 -10.43 1.38 20.69
C GLY A 11 -10.62 1.23 19.18
N PHE A 12 -9.56 1.49 18.38
CA PHE A 12 -9.59 1.33 16.92
C PHE A 12 -8.35 0.60 16.43
N ASN A 13 -8.56 -0.41 15.60
CA ASN A 13 -7.50 -1.18 14.95
C ASN A 13 -7.12 -0.50 13.64
N PRO A 14 -5.91 0.04 13.49
CA PRO A 14 -5.44 0.66 12.25
C PRO A 14 -5.37 -0.32 11.08
N TYR A 15 -5.66 0.18 9.88
CA TYR A 15 -5.56 -0.54 8.61
C TYR A 15 -4.54 0.07 7.65
N ALA A 16 -4.38 1.39 7.68
CA ALA A 16 -3.44 2.09 6.82
C ALA A 16 -2.88 3.33 7.51
N VAL A 17 -1.67 3.70 7.14
CA VAL A 17 -0.99 4.93 7.54
C VAL A 17 -0.37 5.58 6.32
N LYS A 18 -0.41 6.92 6.24
CA LYS A 18 0.24 7.72 5.21
C LYS A 18 0.84 8.98 5.77
N TYR A 19 2.10 9.26 5.41
CA TYR A 19 2.69 10.58 5.59
C TYR A 19 2.03 11.59 4.67
N SER A 20 1.91 12.83 5.13
CA SER A 20 1.54 13.94 4.27
C SER A 20 2.60 14.15 3.18
N PRO A 21 2.21 14.37 1.91
CA PRO A 21 3.16 14.72 0.85
C PRO A 21 3.63 16.18 0.93
N TYR A 22 3.19 16.94 1.94
CA TYR A 22 3.54 18.35 2.14
C TYR A 22 4.34 18.61 3.42
N PHE A 23 4.16 17.77 4.44
CA PHE A 23 4.76 17.97 5.77
C PHE A 23 5.39 16.67 6.29
N ASP A 24 6.62 16.74 6.76
CA ASP A 24 7.31 15.65 7.45
C ASP A 24 6.74 15.35 8.84
N SER A 25 6.04 16.33 9.40
CA SER A 25 5.48 16.33 10.75
C SER A 25 3.99 15.94 10.80
N ARG A 26 3.40 15.48 9.69
CA ARG A 26 1.98 15.10 9.65
C ARG A 26 1.78 13.73 9.04
N ILE A 27 0.99 12.89 9.71
CA ILE A 27 0.54 11.60 9.21
C ILE A 27 -0.96 11.46 9.35
N ALA A 28 -1.55 10.55 8.59
CA ALA A 28 -2.94 10.14 8.79
C ALA A 28 -3.02 8.61 8.94
N VAL A 29 -4.01 8.15 9.73
CA VAL A 29 -4.26 6.74 10.00
C VAL A 29 -5.74 6.44 9.77
N ALA A 30 -6.01 5.46 8.91
CA ALA A 30 -7.33 4.88 8.73
C ALA A 30 -7.49 3.69 9.66
N SER A 31 -8.62 3.59 10.36
CA SER A 31 -8.82 2.56 11.36
C SER A 31 -10.28 2.10 11.44
N ALA A 32 -10.49 0.96 12.08
CA ALA A 32 -11.82 0.39 12.33
C ALA A 32 -11.94 -0.11 13.75
N ALA A 33 -13.10 0.01 14.34
CA ALA A 33 -13.42 -0.65 15.60
C ALA A 33 -13.61 -2.16 15.38
N ASN A 34 -13.38 -2.95 16.43
CA ASN A 34 -13.62 -4.40 16.44
C ASN A 34 -13.04 -5.14 15.22
N TYR A 35 -11.80 -4.82 14.86
CA TYR A 35 -11.08 -5.42 13.72
C TYR A 35 -11.80 -5.28 12.37
N GLY A 36 -12.63 -4.24 12.20
CA GLY A 36 -13.39 -4.01 10.98
C GLY A 36 -14.53 -5.00 10.70
N ILE A 37 -14.85 -5.87 11.65
CA ILE A 37 -15.91 -6.87 11.50
C ILE A 37 -17.29 -6.22 11.67
N VAL A 38 -17.43 -5.38 12.66
CA VAL A 38 -18.66 -4.63 12.96
C VAL A 38 -18.29 -3.30 13.60
N GLY A 39 -18.89 -2.23 13.15
CA GLY A 39 -18.80 -0.96 13.82
C GLY A 39 -18.11 0.14 13.04
N ASN A 40 -17.79 1.18 13.76
CA ASN A 40 -17.36 2.45 13.23
C ASN A 40 -15.91 2.43 12.77
N GLY A 41 -15.59 3.30 11.83
CA GLY A 41 -14.22 3.66 11.47
C GLY A 41 -13.85 5.03 12.05
N ARG A 42 -12.55 5.28 12.14
CA ARG A 42 -12.00 6.58 12.50
C ARG A 42 -10.77 6.90 11.67
N LEU A 43 -10.79 8.08 11.05
CA LEU A 43 -9.64 8.67 10.41
C LEU A 43 -8.96 9.60 11.42
N TRP A 44 -7.68 9.40 11.63
CA TRP A 44 -6.86 10.21 12.51
C TRP A 44 -5.94 11.07 11.67
N CYS A 45 -5.90 12.37 11.93
CA CYS A 45 -4.83 13.26 11.47
C CYS A 45 -3.95 13.56 12.69
N LEU A 46 -2.69 13.18 12.59
CA LEU A 46 -1.73 13.23 13.69
C LEU A 46 -0.58 14.16 13.31
N GLY A 47 -0.25 15.06 14.21
CA GLY A 47 0.89 15.96 14.10
C GLY A 47 2.05 15.51 14.98
N LEU A 48 3.27 15.75 14.53
CA LEU A 48 4.50 15.51 15.25
C LEU A 48 4.97 16.81 15.90
N GLY A 49 5.00 16.85 17.21
CA GLY A 49 5.46 18.00 17.97
C GLY A 49 6.61 17.65 18.91
N PRO A 50 7.17 18.64 19.62
CA PRO A 50 8.26 18.42 20.59
C PRO A 50 7.91 17.42 21.71
N ASN A 51 6.63 17.26 22.00
CA ASN A 51 6.11 16.36 23.03
C ASN A 51 5.65 14.99 22.48
N GLY A 52 6.01 14.66 21.23
CA GLY A 52 5.62 13.42 20.57
C GLY A 52 4.44 13.60 19.60
N ILE A 53 3.71 12.51 19.34
CA ILE A 53 2.58 12.48 18.40
C ILE A 53 1.35 13.03 19.11
N GLN A 54 0.64 13.97 18.44
CA GLN A 54 -0.57 14.59 18.94
C GLN A 54 -1.70 14.46 17.91
N VAL A 55 -2.94 14.36 18.37
CA VAL A 55 -4.13 14.35 17.51
C VAL A 55 -4.44 15.78 17.07
N GLU A 56 -4.35 16.05 15.78
CA GLU A 56 -4.78 17.32 15.18
C GLU A 56 -6.29 17.30 14.89
N LYS A 57 -6.76 16.18 14.32
CA LYS A 57 -8.17 16.01 13.93
C LYS A 57 -8.54 14.53 13.89
N THR A 58 -9.84 14.25 14.10
CA THR A 58 -10.43 12.93 13.84
C THR A 58 -11.74 13.07 13.08
N PHE A 59 -12.05 12.05 12.24
CA PHE A 59 -13.32 11.94 11.55
C PHE A 59 -13.87 10.54 11.74
N ASP A 60 -15.08 10.45 12.30
CA ASP A 60 -15.75 9.19 12.53
C ASP A 60 -16.63 8.80 11.34
N THR A 61 -16.70 7.51 11.06
CA THR A 61 -17.57 6.92 10.04
C THR A 61 -18.42 5.79 10.65
N ASN A 62 -19.53 5.49 10.01
CA ASN A 62 -20.41 4.38 10.45
C ASN A 62 -19.86 3.00 10.07
N ASP A 63 -18.78 2.97 9.29
CA ASP A 63 -18.17 1.73 8.83
C ASP A 63 -16.64 1.84 8.83
N ALA A 64 -15.97 0.70 8.76
CA ALA A 64 -14.51 0.58 8.74
C ALA A 64 -13.87 1.47 7.67
N GLN A 65 -12.66 1.94 7.95
CA GLN A 65 -11.81 2.62 6.97
C GLN A 65 -10.57 1.75 6.69
N TYR A 66 -10.42 1.31 5.45
CA TYR A 66 -9.40 0.33 5.06
C TYR A 66 -8.14 0.93 4.44
N ASP A 67 -8.25 2.08 3.79
CA ASP A 67 -7.10 2.78 3.18
C ASP A 67 -7.33 4.29 3.18
N LEU A 68 -6.27 5.06 2.94
CA LEU A 68 -6.34 6.51 2.84
C LEU A 68 -5.30 7.03 1.84
N ALA A 69 -5.58 8.20 1.27
CA ALA A 69 -4.63 8.92 0.42
C ALA A 69 -4.73 10.43 0.66
N TRP A 70 -3.60 11.08 0.91
CA TRP A 70 -3.54 12.53 0.92
C TRP A 70 -3.77 13.10 -0.47
N SER A 71 -4.42 14.26 -0.52
CA SER A 71 -4.57 15.02 -1.76
C SER A 71 -3.21 15.53 -2.24
N GLU A 72 -3.01 15.51 -3.55
CA GLU A 72 -1.81 16.06 -4.19
C GLU A 72 -1.99 17.54 -4.63
N ILE A 73 -3.19 18.11 -4.41
CA ILE A 73 -3.51 19.50 -4.76
C ILE A 73 -3.86 20.40 -3.57
N ASN A 74 -4.16 19.78 -2.42
CA ASN A 74 -4.52 20.52 -1.20
C ASN A 74 -3.96 19.83 0.02
N GLU A 75 -3.06 20.49 0.74
CA GLU A 75 -2.33 19.99 1.90
C GLU A 75 -3.21 19.58 3.10
N ASN A 76 -4.46 20.04 3.12
CA ASN A 76 -5.41 19.77 4.19
C ASN A 76 -6.46 18.73 3.83
N GLN A 77 -6.42 18.18 2.61
CA GLN A 77 -7.43 17.23 2.15
C GLN A 77 -6.87 15.81 2.06
N LEU A 78 -7.72 14.84 2.39
CA LEU A 78 -7.40 13.42 2.28
C LEU A 78 -8.65 12.58 2.02
N LEU A 79 -8.45 11.47 1.32
CA LEU A 79 -9.47 10.47 1.02
C LEU A 79 -9.40 9.33 2.03
N ALA A 80 -10.55 8.74 2.35
CA ALA A 80 -10.67 7.48 3.07
C ALA A 80 -11.51 6.49 2.25
N ALA A 81 -11.03 5.27 2.11
CA ALA A 81 -11.74 4.14 1.52
C ALA A 81 -12.52 3.40 2.61
N CYS A 82 -13.84 3.25 2.44
CA CYS A 82 -14.74 2.79 3.48
C CYS A 82 -15.36 1.43 3.17
N GLY A 83 -15.74 0.70 4.25
CA GLY A 83 -16.38 -0.61 4.18
C GLY A 83 -17.79 -0.58 3.58
N ASP A 84 -18.48 0.56 3.63
CA ASP A 84 -19.78 0.77 2.99
C ASP A 84 -19.69 0.90 1.44
N GLY A 85 -18.50 0.80 0.86
CA GLY A 85 -18.26 1.00 -0.57
C GLY A 85 -18.06 2.47 -0.98
N SER A 86 -18.14 3.40 -0.03
CA SER A 86 -17.91 4.81 -0.31
C SER A 86 -16.43 5.18 -0.23
N ILE A 87 -16.11 6.30 -0.86
CA ILE A 87 -14.86 7.02 -0.66
C ILE A 87 -15.23 8.42 -0.16
N LYS A 88 -14.62 8.84 0.93
CA LYS A 88 -14.94 10.11 1.56
C LYS A 88 -13.75 11.05 1.49
N LEU A 89 -13.95 12.26 0.98
CA LEU A 89 -12.95 13.33 0.98
C LEU A 89 -13.15 14.19 2.22
N TYR A 90 -12.15 14.30 3.06
CA TYR A 90 -12.14 15.14 4.25
C TYR A 90 -11.20 16.31 4.07
N ASP A 91 -11.46 17.39 4.81
CA ASP A 91 -10.57 18.56 4.94
C ASP A 91 -10.31 18.81 6.42
N VAL A 92 -9.05 18.84 6.82
CA VAL A 92 -8.62 18.96 8.23
C VAL A 92 -9.12 20.27 8.86
N ASN A 93 -9.29 21.31 8.05
CA ASN A 93 -9.74 22.64 8.49
C ASN A 93 -11.27 22.80 8.54
N VAL A 94 -12.00 21.83 8.00
CA VAL A 94 -13.47 21.84 7.96
C VAL A 94 -14.02 20.87 9.01
N ASN A 95 -15.29 20.95 9.30
CA ASN A 95 -15.98 20.24 10.37
C ASN A 95 -15.97 18.70 10.22
N GLU A 96 -16.69 18.02 11.08
CA GLU A 96 -16.72 16.57 11.31
C GLU A 96 -17.21 15.73 10.12
N PHE A 97 -17.71 16.36 9.06
CA PHE A 97 -18.29 15.67 7.90
C PHE A 97 -17.37 15.73 6.68
N PRO A 98 -17.43 14.71 5.79
CA PRO A 98 -16.69 14.74 4.54
C PRO A 98 -17.19 15.88 3.64
N VAL A 99 -16.26 16.57 2.98
CA VAL A 99 -16.59 17.64 2.00
C VAL A 99 -17.15 17.04 0.70
N MET A 100 -16.84 15.77 0.42
CA MET A 100 -17.39 15.01 -0.71
C MET A 100 -17.51 13.53 -0.36
N ASN A 101 -18.57 12.89 -0.87
CA ASN A 101 -18.78 11.45 -0.77
C ASN A 101 -19.01 10.87 -2.18
N TYR A 102 -18.17 9.89 -2.55
CA TYR A 102 -18.24 9.15 -3.81
C TYR A 102 -18.74 7.74 -3.48
N HIS A 103 -19.89 7.35 -4.06
CA HIS A 103 -20.52 6.08 -3.69
C HIS A 103 -21.12 5.37 -4.92
N GLU A 104 -20.25 4.67 -5.65
CA GLU A 104 -20.64 3.81 -6.78
C GLU A 104 -20.17 2.36 -6.64
N HIS A 105 -19.17 2.09 -5.77
CA HIS A 105 -18.81 0.72 -5.49
C HIS A 105 -19.94 0.00 -4.75
N LYS A 106 -20.12 -1.27 -5.08
CA LYS A 106 -21.21 -2.11 -4.57
C LYS A 106 -20.80 -2.96 -3.36
N ARG A 107 -19.53 -2.96 -3.07
CA ARG A 107 -18.90 -3.66 -1.95
C ARG A 107 -17.80 -2.78 -1.36
N GLU A 108 -17.15 -3.28 -0.35
CA GLU A 108 -16.10 -2.60 0.39
C GLU A 108 -15.04 -1.99 -0.55
N THR A 109 -14.70 -0.72 -0.35
CA THR A 109 -13.59 -0.05 -1.03
C THR A 109 -12.32 -0.30 -0.22
N PHE A 110 -11.37 -1.02 -0.80
CA PHE A 110 -10.18 -1.50 -0.07
C PHE A 110 -8.94 -0.66 -0.27
N SER A 111 -8.87 0.12 -1.34
CA SER A 111 -7.71 0.95 -1.61
C SER A 111 -8.10 2.22 -2.35
N VAL A 112 -7.37 3.28 -2.08
CA VAL A 112 -7.47 4.56 -2.77
C VAL A 112 -6.07 5.12 -3.00
N ALA A 113 -5.84 5.65 -4.22
CA ALA A 113 -4.56 6.21 -4.61
C ALA A 113 -4.77 7.49 -5.41
N TRP A 114 -4.12 8.57 -4.99
CA TRP A 114 -4.12 9.84 -5.74
C TRP A 114 -3.10 9.77 -6.88
N SER A 115 -3.41 10.41 -8.02
CA SER A 115 -2.46 10.50 -9.14
C SER A 115 -1.32 11.45 -8.76
N PRO A 116 -0.05 10.96 -8.72
CA PRO A 116 1.07 11.82 -8.37
C PRO A 116 1.51 12.77 -9.51
N VAL A 117 1.04 12.52 -10.72
CA VAL A 117 1.47 13.26 -11.92
C VAL A 117 0.48 14.37 -12.28
N THR A 118 -0.76 14.02 -12.60
CA THR A 118 -1.79 15.03 -12.97
C THR A 118 -2.38 15.72 -11.75
N LYS A 119 -2.40 15.01 -10.61
CA LYS A 119 -2.90 15.49 -9.33
C LYS A 119 -4.40 15.86 -9.29
N ASP A 120 -5.12 15.72 -10.38
CA ASP A 120 -6.53 16.07 -10.57
C ASP A 120 -7.48 14.87 -10.55
N THR A 121 -6.92 13.66 -10.37
CA THR A 121 -7.65 12.39 -10.34
C THR A 121 -7.15 11.47 -9.23
N PHE A 122 -8.01 10.55 -8.82
CA PHE A 122 -7.65 9.45 -7.92
C PHE A 122 -8.30 8.15 -8.39
N ALA A 123 -7.74 7.03 -7.99
CA ALA A 123 -8.23 5.69 -8.27
C ALA A 123 -8.70 5.01 -6.99
N SER A 124 -9.67 4.12 -7.10
CA SER A 124 -10.11 3.23 -6.03
C SER A 124 -10.25 1.80 -6.49
N SER A 125 -10.06 0.85 -5.60
CA SER A 125 -10.35 -0.57 -5.85
C SER A 125 -11.30 -1.14 -4.80
N SER A 126 -12.13 -2.09 -5.24
CA SER A 126 -13.17 -2.66 -4.40
C SER A 126 -13.28 -4.18 -4.56
N TRP A 127 -13.86 -4.80 -3.55
CA TRP A 127 -14.28 -6.18 -3.59
C TRP A 127 -15.45 -6.44 -4.55
N ASP A 128 -16.05 -5.39 -5.13
CA ASP A 128 -17.01 -5.53 -6.24
C ASP A 128 -16.33 -5.95 -7.56
N GLY A 129 -15.01 -6.10 -7.57
CA GLY A 129 -14.24 -6.54 -8.74
C GLY A 129 -13.97 -5.42 -9.74
N THR A 130 -14.01 -4.16 -9.31
CA THR A 130 -13.73 -3.01 -10.17
C THR A 130 -12.65 -2.10 -9.60
N VAL A 131 -11.96 -1.42 -10.51
CA VAL A 131 -11.18 -0.21 -10.22
C VAL A 131 -11.92 0.96 -10.86
N LYS A 132 -12.07 2.05 -10.14
CA LYS A 132 -12.70 3.27 -10.63
C LYS A 132 -11.75 4.45 -10.58
N ILE A 133 -11.88 5.32 -11.58
CA ILE A 133 -11.10 6.56 -11.69
C ILE A 133 -12.07 7.72 -11.46
N TRP A 134 -11.64 8.65 -10.62
CA TRP A 134 -12.45 9.77 -10.14
C TRP A 134 -11.76 11.10 -10.33
N SER A 135 -12.56 12.16 -10.38
CA SER A 135 -12.10 13.53 -10.15
C SER A 135 -12.64 14.04 -8.81
N PRO A 136 -11.86 14.74 -7.99
CA PRO A 136 -12.34 15.29 -6.72
C PRO A 136 -13.51 16.27 -6.87
N ALA A 137 -13.69 16.84 -8.06
CA ALA A 137 -14.76 17.80 -8.34
C ALA A 137 -16.12 17.16 -8.75
N ARG A 138 -16.17 15.83 -8.93
CA ARG A 138 -17.37 15.14 -9.45
C ARG A 138 -17.70 13.93 -8.59
N LYS A 139 -19.01 13.70 -8.36
CA LYS A 139 -19.49 12.53 -7.60
C LYS A 139 -19.43 11.24 -8.40
N GLU A 140 -19.54 11.33 -9.72
CA GLU A 140 -19.53 10.18 -10.62
C GLU A 140 -18.10 9.85 -11.04
N SER A 141 -17.83 8.55 -11.19
CA SER A 141 -16.56 8.06 -11.69
C SER A 141 -16.35 8.46 -13.17
N LEU A 142 -15.11 8.79 -13.51
CA LEU A 142 -14.72 9.08 -14.89
C LEU A 142 -14.61 7.82 -15.74
N LYS A 143 -14.14 6.73 -15.13
CA LYS A 143 -13.95 5.43 -15.76
C LYS A 143 -14.14 4.30 -14.75
N THR A 144 -14.62 3.16 -15.24
CA THR A 144 -14.67 1.89 -14.50
C THR A 144 -13.85 0.85 -15.26
N LEU A 145 -12.89 0.24 -14.58
CA LEU A 145 -12.01 -0.80 -15.12
C LEU A 145 -12.40 -2.13 -14.48
N PRO A 146 -12.98 -3.08 -15.23
CA PRO A 146 -13.37 -4.37 -14.68
C PRO A 146 -12.15 -5.25 -14.42
N VAL A 147 -12.05 -5.77 -13.22
CA VAL A 147 -11.06 -6.76 -12.78
C VAL A 147 -11.69 -8.15 -12.70
N GLY A 148 -12.94 -8.21 -12.25
CA GLY A 148 -13.74 -9.43 -12.16
C GLY A 148 -13.53 -10.24 -10.87
N ASN A 149 -12.61 -9.84 -10.01
CA ASN A 149 -12.28 -10.49 -8.73
C ASN A 149 -12.12 -9.45 -7.64
N CYS A 150 -12.25 -9.84 -6.37
CA CYS A 150 -11.99 -8.93 -5.25
C CYS A 150 -10.64 -8.26 -5.41
N THR A 151 -10.64 -6.93 -5.52
CA THR A 151 -9.44 -6.13 -5.81
C THR A 151 -8.99 -5.41 -4.56
N TYR A 152 -7.79 -5.76 -4.08
CA TYR A 152 -7.27 -5.25 -2.82
C TYR A 152 -6.47 -3.96 -2.94
N SER A 153 -5.81 -3.73 -4.07
CA SER A 153 -4.95 -2.56 -4.22
C SER A 153 -4.92 -2.07 -5.66
N THR A 154 -4.93 -0.75 -5.82
CA THR A 154 -4.73 -0.06 -7.09
C THR A 154 -3.79 1.11 -6.91
N GLN A 155 -2.94 1.37 -7.92
CA GLN A 155 -2.00 2.49 -7.89
C GLN A 155 -1.76 3.06 -9.29
N TYR A 156 -1.43 4.34 -9.34
CA TYR A 156 -0.89 4.98 -10.54
C TYR A 156 0.60 4.67 -10.72
N CYS A 157 1.04 4.57 -11.97
CA CYS A 157 2.45 4.63 -12.29
C CYS A 157 3.02 6.00 -11.89
N PRO A 158 4.16 6.07 -11.18
CA PRO A 158 4.70 7.33 -10.67
C PRO A 158 5.16 8.31 -11.75
N SER A 159 5.45 7.84 -12.98
CA SER A 159 5.92 8.66 -14.10
C SER A 159 4.86 8.88 -15.19
N ASN A 160 3.75 8.08 -15.19
CA ASN A 160 2.76 8.12 -16.25
C ASN A 160 1.33 8.08 -15.69
N PRO A 161 0.57 9.19 -15.77
CA PRO A 161 -0.76 9.28 -15.18
C PRO A 161 -1.82 8.41 -15.88
N HIS A 162 -1.50 7.87 -17.05
CA HIS A 162 -2.41 7.03 -17.80
C HIS A 162 -2.24 5.54 -17.53
N ILE A 163 -1.17 5.16 -16.82
CA ILE A 163 -0.92 3.77 -16.46
C ILE A 163 -1.36 3.53 -15.03
N ILE A 164 -2.21 2.51 -14.85
CA ILE A 164 -2.74 2.09 -13.57
C ILE A 164 -2.51 0.59 -13.40
N SER A 165 -2.15 0.21 -12.19
CA SER A 165 -2.01 -1.20 -11.80
C SER A 165 -3.07 -1.60 -10.79
N ALA A 166 -3.44 -2.88 -10.80
CA ALA A 166 -4.33 -3.47 -9.81
C ALA A 166 -3.97 -4.93 -9.52
N VAL A 167 -4.16 -5.34 -8.27
CA VAL A 167 -3.96 -6.71 -7.81
C VAL A 167 -5.21 -7.25 -7.13
N SER A 168 -5.46 -8.54 -7.29
CA SER A 168 -6.70 -9.18 -6.87
C SER A 168 -6.50 -10.62 -6.38
N THR A 169 -7.59 -11.25 -5.95
CA THR A 169 -7.61 -12.61 -5.39
C THR A 169 -7.23 -13.71 -6.39
N ASP A 170 -7.19 -13.43 -7.68
CA ASP A 170 -6.88 -14.40 -8.74
C ASP A 170 -5.37 -14.52 -9.07
N SER A 171 -4.50 -14.03 -8.20
CA SER A 171 -3.05 -14.07 -8.39
C SER A 171 -2.54 -13.27 -9.60
N GLN A 172 -3.29 -12.27 -10.07
CA GLN A 172 -2.91 -11.47 -11.23
C GLN A 172 -2.57 -10.04 -10.85
N LEU A 173 -1.44 -9.55 -11.36
CA LEU A 173 -1.14 -8.13 -11.47
C LEU A 173 -1.61 -7.65 -12.84
N ARG A 174 -2.53 -6.70 -12.86
CA ARG A 174 -3.09 -6.09 -14.08
C ARG A 174 -2.53 -4.70 -14.31
N ILE A 175 -2.23 -4.41 -15.56
CA ILE A 175 -1.81 -3.09 -16.02
C ILE A 175 -2.84 -2.57 -17.01
N PHE A 176 -3.34 -1.37 -16.77
CA PHE A 176 -4.28 -0.66 -17.62
C PHE A 176 -3.61 0.60 -18.19
N ASP A 177 -3.88 0.89 -19.48
CA ASP A 177 -3.52 2.16 -20.11
C ASP A 177 -4.79 2.91 -20.50
N LEU A 178 -5.08 4.00 -19.81
CA LEU A 178 -6.30 4.80 -19.99
C LEU A 178 -6.39 5.51 -21.34
N ARG A 179 -5.33 5.53 -22.13
CA ARG A 179 -5.28 6.10 -23.48
C ARG A 179 -5.82 5.12 -24.54
N THR A 180 -5.75 3.84 -24.25
CA THR A 180 -6.26 2.83 -25.19
C THR A 180 -7.77 3.01 -25.39
N PRO A 181 -8.30 2.74 -26.59
CA PRO A 181 -9.75 2.78 -26.81
C PRO A 181 -10.48 1.82 -25.88
N VAL A 182 -11.70 2.19 -25.47
CA VAL A 182 -12.60 1.26 -24.78
C VAL A 182 -12.98 0.18 -25.78
N ASN A 183 -12.44 -0.99 -25.61
CA ASN A 183 -12.70 -2.17 -26.43
C ASN A 183 -13.12 -3.33 -25.50
N ALA A 184 -13.14 -4.56 -26.03
CA ALA A 184 -13.48 -5.75 -25.24
C ALA A 184 -12.55 -5.99 -24.04
N GLN A 185 -11.39 -5.32 -23.95
CA GLN A 185 -10.42 -5.44 -22.86
C GLN A 185 -10.49 -4.30 -21.84
N TYR A 186 -11.33 -3.28 -22.04
CA TYR A 186 -11.52 -2.16 -21.10
C TYR A 186 -10.21 -1.54 -20.61
N HIS A 187 -9.36 -1.09 -21.52
CA HIS A 187 -8.04 -0.49 -21.24
C HIS A 187 -6.98 -1.48 -20.67
N LEU A 188 -7.28 -2.75 -20.49
CA LEU A 188 -6.32 -3.74 -20.00
C LEU A 188 -5.25 -4.00 -21.06
N THR A 189 -3.99 -3.77 -20.70
CA THR A 189 -2.84 -3.97 -21.60
C THR A 189 -2.01 -5.19 -21.23
N SER A 190 -1.96 -5.57 -19.94
CA SER A 190 -1.19 -6.72 -19.49
C SER A 190 -1.81 -7.40 -18.27
N LYS A 191 -1.63 -8.72 -18.20
CA LYS A 191 -1.84 -9.55 -17.00
C LYS A 191 -0.58 -10.31 -16.71
N ILE A 192 -0.04 -10.17 -15.52
CA ILE A 192 1.16 -10.84 -15.06
C ILE A 192 0.78 -11.80 -13.96
N PRO A 193 0.95 -13.14 -14.14
CA PRO A 193 0.72 -14.09 -13.08
C PRO A 193 1.81 -13.96 -12.01
N VAL A 194 1.41 -13.66 -10.79
CA VAL A 194 2.34 -13.41 -9.68
C VAL A 194 2.68 -14.69 -8.93
N HIS A 195 1.69 -15.54 -8.68
CA HIS A 195 1.89 -16.76 -7.92
C HIS A 195 2.54 -17.84 -8.78
N LEU A 196 3.85 -17.81 -8.86
CA LEU A 196 4.67 -18.81 -9.53
C LEU A 196 5.54 -19.51 -8.48
N PRO A 197 5.86 -20.80 -8.67
CA PRO A 197 6.87 -21.46 -7.82
C PRO A 197 8.16 -20.65 -7.84
N PRO A 198 8.80 -20.38 -6.68
CA PRO A 198 10.07 -19.69 -6.65
C PRO A 198 11.13 -20.52 -7.39
N PRO A 199 12.03 -19.86 -8.15
CA PRO A 199 13.10 -20.55 -8.87
C PRO A 199 14.19 -21.15 -7.96
N VAL A 200 14.13 -20.81 -6.68
CA VAL A 200 15.07 -21.28 -5.64
C VAL A 200 14.32 -22.10 -4.59
N PRO A 201 14.98 -23.06 -3.93
CA PRO A 201 14.38 -23.81 -2.82
C PRO A 201 13.93 -22.87 -1.69
N PHE A 202 12.83 -23.23 -1.04
CA PHE A 202 12.36 -22.50 0.12
C PHE A 202 13.35 -22.61 1.28
N PRO A 203 13.54 -21.58 2.11
CA PRO A 203 14.45 -21.63 3.25
C PRO A 203 14.15 -22.82 4.18
N GLN A 204 15.21 -23.44 4.71
CA GLN A 204 15.08 -24.60 5.56
C GLN A 204 14.35 -24.24 6.86
N GLY A 205 13.35 -25.03 7.25
CA GLY A 205 12.53 -24.77 8.44
C GLY A 205 11.29 -23.90 8.18
N MET A 206 11.11 -23.39 6.97
CA MET A 206 9.94 -22.61 6.59
C MET A 206 8.95 -23.47 5.80
N ALA A 207 7.66 -23.36 6.11
CA ALA A 207 6.65 -24.07 5.34
C ALA A 207 6.56 -23.48 3.91
N PRO A 208 6.39 -24.29 2.87
CA PRO A 208 6.23 -23.81 1.51
C PRO A 208 4.98 -22.94 1.37
N PRO A 209 4.93 -22.02 0.40
CA PRO A 209 3.72 -21.24 0.14
C PRO A 209 2.55 -22.17 -0.24
N PRO A 210 1.30 -21.71 -0.01
CA PRO A 210 0.12 -22.47 -0.36
C PRO A 210 0.06 -22.78 -1.87
N ALA A 211 -0.68 -23.82 -2.22
CA ALA A 211 -0.94 -24.14 -3.61
C ALA A 211 -1.73 -23.00 -4.31
N MET A 212 -1.52 -22.88 -5.60
CA MET A 212 -2.21 -21.88 -6.45
C MET A 212 -3.75 -22.05 -6.48
N PRO A 213 -4.53 -20.98 -6.63
CA PRO A 213 -4.13 -19.57 -6.64
C PRO A 213 -3.95 -19.00 -5.23
N SER A 214 -3.18 -17.94 -5.10
CA SER A 214 -2.99 -17.22 -3.85
C SER A 214 -3.28 -15.74 -4.03
N GLU A 215 -3.98 -15.15 -3.07
CA GLU A 215 -4.40 -13.75 -3.13
C GLU A 215 -3.20 -12.79 -3.05
N ILE A 216 -3.20 -11.78 -3.91
CA ILE A 216 -2.26 -10.67 -3.83
C ILE A 216 -2.97 -9.53 -3.09
N LEU A 217 -2.43 -9.15 -1.94
CA LEU A 217 -3.05 -8.15 -1.05
C LEU A 217 -2.50 -6.73 -1.28
N THR A 218 -1.29 -6.63 -1.81
CA THR A 218 -0.59 -5.36 -1.94
C THR A 218 0.37 -5.36 -3.12
N HIS A 219 0.59 -4.17 -3.67
CA HIS A 219 1.68 -3.90 -4.61
C HIS A 219 2.12 -2.45 -4.46
N ASP A 220 3.33 -2.15 -4.91
CA ASP A 220 3.83 -0.79 -4.98
C ASP A 220 4.79 -0.62 -6.15
N TRP A 221 4.74 0.55 -6.81
CA TRP A 221 5.64 0.94 -7.88
C TRP A 221 6.97 1.43 -7.31
N ASN A 222 8.07 0.99 -7.94
CA ASN A 222 9.38 1.54 -7.65
C ASN A 222 9.42 3.03 -8.04
N LYS A 223 10.00 3.86 -7.18
CA LYS A 223 10.00 5.32 -7.34
C LYS A 223 11.06 5.82 -8.32
N TYR A 224 12.07 4.99 -8.63
CA TYR A 224 13.19 5.29 -9.52
C TYR A 224 13.17 4.48 -10.82
N ARG A 225 12.56 3.30 -10.78
CA ARG A 225 12.42 2.38 -11.92
C ARG A 225 10.92 2.22 -12.20
N ASP A 226 10.39 3.13 -13.00
CA ASP A 226 8.94 3.30 -13.27
C ASP A 226 8.28 2.14 -14.01
N THR A 227 9.05 1.11 -14.38
CA THR A 227 8.54 -0.14 -14.95
C THR A 227 8.57 -1.31 -13.97
N VAL A 228 9.06 -1.10 -12.75
CA VAL A 228 9.20 -2.16 -11.73
C VAL A 228 8.11 -2.03 -10.67
N ILE A 229 7.44 -3.14 -10.41
CA ILE A 229 6.41 -3.27 -9.38
C ILE A 229 6.78 -4.40 -8.42
N ALA A 230 6.67 -4.15 -7.11
CA ALA A 230 6.71 -5.20 -6.10
C ALA A 230 5.30 -5.63 -5.74
N THR A 231 5.11 -6.92 -5.49
CA THR A 231 3.84 -7.54 -5.07
C THR A 231 4.04 -8.39 -3.83
N GLY A 232 3.01 -8.51 -3.00
CA GLY A 232 2.98 -9.37 -1.83
C GLY A 232 1.55 -9.80 -1.48
N GLY A 233 1.43 -10.94 -0.81
CA GLY A 233 0.11 -11.46 -0.48
C GLY A 233 0.14 -12.67 0.46
N VAL A 234 -0.85 -13.54 0.31
CA VAL A 234 -1.10 -14.67 1.20
C VAL A 234 -0.02 -15.74 1.10
N ASP A 235 0.68 -15.83 -0.02
CA ASP A 235 1.80 -16.76 -0.20
C ASP A 235 3.09 -16.36 0.54
N ARG A 236 3.11 -15.21 1.24
CA ARG A 236 4.20 -14.74 2.10
C ARG A 236 5.48 -14.35 1.36
N VAL A 237 5.43 -14.28 0.04
CA VAL A 237 6.59 -14.02 -0.82
C VAL A 237 6.44 -12.65 -1.49
N ILE A 238 7.48 -11.83 -1.38
CA ILE A 238 7.57 -10.59 -2.15
C ILE A 238 8.22 -10.91 -3.49
N ARG A 239 7.62 -10.42 -4.57
CA ARG A 239 8.18 -10.55 -5.93
C ARG A 239 8.20 -9.20 -6.59
N THR A 240 9.25 -8.95 -7.37
CA THR A 240 9.31 -7.78 -8.26
C THR A 240 9.15 -8.19 -9.71
N PHE A 241 8.46 -7.38 -10.48
CA PHE A 241 8.22 -7.60 -11.91
C PHE A 241 8.57 -6.36 -12.71
N ASP A 242 9.16 -6.55 -13.91
CA ASP A 242 9.28 -5.50 -14.91
C ASP A 242 8.11 -5.64 -15.90
N ILE A 243 7.24 -4.64 -15.96
CA ILE A 243 6.04 -4.66 -16.81
C ILE A 243 6.36 -4.70 -18.31
N ARG A 244 7.58 -4.39 -18.71
CA ARG A 244 8.05 -4.53 -20.12
C ARG A 244 8.25 -5.97 -20.53
N ASN A 245 8.42 -6.88 -19.54
CA ASN A 245 8.58 -8.29 -19.76
C ASN A 245 7.56 -9.12 -18.94
N PRO A 246 6.27 -9.05 -19.28
CA PRO A 246 5.20 -9.65 -18.48
C PRO A 246 5.26 -11.18 -18.40
N THR A 247 5.98 -11.83 -19.31
CA THR A 247 6.14 -13.29 -19.37
C THR A 247 7.49 -13.79 -18.81
N GLY A 248 8.39 -12.87 -18.47
CA GLY A 248 9.75 -13.20 -18.03
C GLY A 248 9.85 -13.72 -16.60
N GLY A 249 8.75 -13.77 -15.87
CA GLY A 249 8.73 -14.11 -14.46
C GLY A 249 9.23 -12.98 -13.56
N PRO A 250 9.40 -13.26 -12.25
CA PRO A 250 9.86 -12.26 -11.29
C PRO A 250 11.33 -11.89 -11.51
N ALA A 251 11.64 -10.60 -11.43
CA ALA A 251 13.01 -10.09 -11.49
C ALA A 251 13.77 -10.32 -10.17
N SER A 252 13.07 -10.26 -9.04
CA SER A 252 13.61 -10.59 -7.72
C SER A 252 12.55 -11.28 -6.85
N ILE A 253 13.01 -12.09 -5.89
CA ILE A 253 12.16 -12.76 -4.91
C ILE A 253 12.77 -12.57 -3.53
N MET A 254 11.91 -12.20 -2.56
CA MET A 254 12.27 -12.03 -1.16
C MET A 254 11.36 -12.91 -0.31
N MET A 255 11.98 -13.79 0.49
CA MET A 255 11.30 -14.75 1.35
C MET A 255 11.76 -14.59 2.78
N GLY A 256 10.82 -14.70 3.73
CA GLY A 256 11.14 -14.57 5.15
C GLY A 256 9.90 -14.44 6.02
N HIS A 257 8.84 -13.78 5.54
CA HIS A 257 7.60 -13.67 6.31
C HIS A 257 6.95 -15.04 6.56
N GLU A 258 6.38 -15.19 7.76
CA GLU A 258 5.70 -16.42 8.19
C GLU A 258 4.20 -16.41 7.89
N TYR A 259 3.61 -15.22 7.73
CA TYR A 259 2.20 -15.00 7.38
C TYR A 259 2.06 -14.02 6.22
N ALA A 260 0.82 -13.79 5.80
CA ALA A 260 0.50 -12.94 4.66
C ALA A 260 1.12 -11.54 4.76
N ILE A 261 1.59 -11.03 3.63
CA ILE A 261 2.12 -9.68 3.49
C ILE A 261 0.96 -8.76 3.18
N ARG A 262 0.65 -7.84 4.10
CA ARG A 262 -0.51 -6.96 4.00
C ARG A 262 -0.23 -5.65 3.29
N LYS A 263 0.98 -5.09 3.47
CA LYS A 263 1.37 -3.82 2.82
C LYS A 263 2.84 -3.85 2.42
N LEU A 264 3.13 -3.21 1.28
CA LEU A 264 4.48 -2.96 0.77
C LEU A 264 4.64 -1.47 0.49
N ALA A 265 5.87 -0.98 0.65
CA ALA A 265 6.23 0.36 0.19
C ALA A 265 7.70 0.40 -0.25
N TRP A 266 7.96 0.83 -1.48
CA TRP A 266 9.29 1.16 -1.94
C TRP A 266 9.81 2.43 -1.27
N SER A 267 11.08 2.42 -0.92
CA SER A 267 11.74 3.61 -0.38
C SER A 267 11.72 4.76 -1.41
N PRO A 268 11.37 5.98 -0.99
CA PRO A 268 11.53 7.17 -1.81
C PRO A 268 12.97 7.69 -1.84
N HIS A 269 13.89 7.07 -1.08
CA HIS A 269 15.27 7.53 -0.93
C HIS A 269 16.31 6.58 -1.55
N ALA A 270 15.91 5.32 -1.87
CA ALA A 270 16.80 4.31 -2.43
C ALA A 270 16.05 3.44 -3.46
N SER A 271 16.67 3.18 -4.59
CA SER A 271 16.02 2.51 -5.73
C SER A 271 15.82 1.01 -5.57
N ASP A 272 16.51 0.40 -4.62
CA ASP A 272 16.52 -1.06 -4.38
C ASP A 272 15.97 -1.47 -3.01
N ILE A 273 15.56 -0.50 -2.19
CA ILE A 273 15.07 -0.73 -0.83
C ILE A 273 13.54 -0.70 -0.80
N LEU A 274 12.94 -1.68 -0.13
CA LEU A 274 11.52 -1.70 0.17
C LEU A 274 11.26 -2.23 1.58
N ILE A 275 10.08 -1.90 2.10
CA ILE A 275 9.61 -2.32 3.42
C ILE A 275 8.29 -3.07 3.27
N SER A 276 8.08 -4.06 4.14
CA SER A 276 6.86 -4.86 4.17
C SER A 276 6.27 -4.95 5.57
N ALA A 277 4.95 -4.94 5.65
CA ALA A 277 4.16 -5.21 6.85
C ALA A 277 3.40 -6.52 6.69
N SER A 278 3.40 -7.37 7.72
CA SER A 278 2.83 -8.72 7.65
C SER A 278 1.98 -9.06 8.87
N TYR A 279 1.10 -10.04 8.68
CA TYR A 279 0.33 -10.67 9.75
C TYR A 279 1.20 -11.54 10.68
N ASP A 280 2.51 -11.69 10.41
CA ASP A 280 3.47 -12.28 11.35
C ASP A 280 3.93 -11.30 12.44
N MET A 281 3.24 -10.14 12.59
CA MET A 281 3.50 -9.10 13.58
C MET A 281 4.84 -8.38 13.36
N THR A 282 5.48 -8.59 12.21
CA THR A 282 6.77 -7.98 11.88
C THR A 282 6.68 -7.00 10.73
N VAL A 283 7.57 -6.02 10.76
CA VAL A 283 7.91 -5.18 9.62
C VAL A 283 9.31 -5.53 9.20
N ARG A 284 9.53 -5.78 7.91
CA ARG A 284 10.84 -6.17 7.40
C ARG A 284 11.33 -5.21 6.33
N LEU A 285 12.62 -4.97 6.37
CA LEU A 285 13.33 -4.15 5.39
C LEU A 285 14.10 -5.07 4.44
N TRP A 286 14.05 -4.77 3.15
CA TRP A 286 14.61 -5.60 2.09
C TRP A 286 15.38 -4.77 1.08
N THR A 287 16.38 -5.41 0.43
CA THR A 287 16.85 -5.00 -0.87
C THR A 287 16.42 -6.02 -1.93
N ASP A 288 16.05 -5.54 -3.12
CA ASP A 288 15.74 -6.43 -4.25
C ASP A 288 17.00 -6.90 -5.00
N GLY A 289 18.18 -6.52 -4.53
CA GLY A 289 19.46 -6.91 -5.10
C GLY A 289 19.82 -6.23 -6.42
N SER A 290 18.99 -5.30 -6.92
CA SER A 290 19.22 -4.68 -8.24
C SER A 290 20.49 -3.84 -8.32
N THR A 291 20.97 -3.32 -7.20
CA THR A 291 22.21 -2.52 -7.10
C THR A 291 23.45 -3.38 -6.78
N MET A 292 23.26 -4.65 -6.39
CA MET A 292 24.36 -5.55 -6.07
C MET A 292 25.09 -6.00 -7.35
N ALA A 293 26.41 -6.18 -7.27
CA ALA A 293 27.20 -6.76 -8.35
C ALA A 293 26.69 -8.16 -8.68
N GLN A 294 26.66 -8.49 -9.98
CA GLN A 294 26.28 -9.84 -10.41
C GLN A 294 27.52 -10.72 -10.52
N ASP A 295 27.55 -11.79 -9.73
CA ASP A 295 28.46 -12.90 -9.92
C ASP A 295 27.76 -13.96 -10.81
N GLY A 296 27.86 -13.79 -12.16
CA GLY A 296 27.36 -14.78 -13.11
C GLY A 296 26.16 -14.35 -13.99
N PRO A 297 25.75 -15.20 -14.95
CA PRO A 297 24.76 -14.89 -16.00
C PRO A 297 23.30 -15.07 -15.59
N SER A 298 22.97 -15.18 -14.30
CA SER A 298 21.57 -15.38 -13.87
C SER A 298 20.73 -14.13 -14.11
N PRO A 299 19.59 -14.22 -14.82
CA PRO A 299 18.66 -13.11 -14.98
C PRO A 299 17.90 -12.76 -13.68
N PHE A 300 18.01 -13.63 -12.68
CA PHE A 300 17.30 -13.57 -11.41
C PHE A 300 18.24 -13.08 -10.30
N LYS A 301 17.80 -12.08 -9.53
CA LYS A 301 18.51 -11.60 -8.35
C LYS A 301 17.73 -11.98 -7.09
N PRO A 302 18.30 -12.76 -6.17
CA PRO A 302 17.66 -12.97 -4.88
C PRO A 302 17.65 -11.65 -4.09
N GLY A 303 16.49 -11.26 -3.61
CA GLY A 303 16.42 -10.17 -2.65
C GLY A 303 16.89 -10.62 -1.27
N VAL A 304 17.38 -9.69 -0.49
CA VAL A 304 17.96 -9.94 0.84
C VAL A 304 17.21 -9.15 1.90
N GLN A 305 16.92 -9.79 3.03
CA GLN A 305 16.40 -9.13 4.21
C GLN A 305 17.52 -8.35 4.90
N LEU A 306 17.29 -7.07 5.13
CA LEU A 306 18.25 -6.16 5.76
C LEU A 306 17.98 -6.00 7.26
N GLY A 307 16.72 -6.16 7.68
CA GLY A 307 16.40 -6.04 9.10
C GLY A 307 14.93 -6.34 9.40
N ILE A 308 14.63 -6.48 10.69
CA ILE A 308 13.29 -6.78 11.20
C ILE A 308 12.96 -5.83 12.36
N MET A 309 11.76 -5.24 12.34
CA MET A 309 11.13 -4.58 13.48
C MET A 309 9.99 -5.46 13.98
N ASN A 310 10.02 -5.81 15.27
CA ASN A 310 9.11 -6.76 15.93
C ASN A 310 8.45 -6.16 17.18
N ARG A 311 8.08 -4.88 17.13
CA ARG A 311 7.46 -4.19 18.27
C ARG A 311 5.94 -4.34 18.31
N HIS A 312 5.32 -4.62 17.17
CA HIS A 312 3.91 -4.89 17.12
C HIS A 312 3.59 -6.24 17.79
N THR A 313 2.45 -6.29 18.48
CA THR A 313 1.98 -7.49 19.20
C THR A 313 0.77 -8.14 18.53
N GLU A 314 0.30 -7.53 17.43
CA GLU A 314 -0.77 -8.01 16.57
C GLU A 314 -0.40 -7.75 15.10
N PHE A 315 -1.27 -8.13 14.17
CA PHE A 315 -1.08 -8.00 12.72
C PHE A 315 -0.67 -6.60 12.32
N VAL A 316 0.44 -6.47 11.61
CA VAL A 316 0.86 -5.20 11.02
C VAL A 316 0.17 -5.02 9.68
N THR A 317 -0.62 -3.96 9.58
CA THR A 317 -1.53 -3.74 8.45
C THR A 317 -1.13 -2.62 7.53
N GLY A 318 -0.32 -1.68 8.00
CA GLY A 318 0.08 -0.52 7.23
C GLY A 318 1.53 -0.10 7.46
N VAL A 319 2.15 0.41 6.41
CA VAL A 319 3.48 1.00 6.43
C VAL A 319 3.59 2.08 5.38
N ASP A 320 4.31 3.16 5.69
CA ASP A 320 4.61 4.23 4.75
C ASP A 320 5.94 4.91 5.08
N TRP A 321 6.58 5.50 4.07
CA TRP A 321 7.82 6.24 4.19
C TRP A 321 7.58 7.74 4.28
N CYS A 322 8.34 8.42 5.13
CA CYS A 322 8.44 9.87 5.07
C CYS A 322 9.21 10.29 3.83
N LEU A 323 8.68 11.27 3.08
CA LEU A 323 9.31 11.79 1.86
C LEU A 323 10.40 12.82 2.14
N PHE A 324 10.42 13.40 3.34
CA PHE A 324 11.22 14.57 3.67
C PHE A 324 12.30 14.27 4.73
N GLY A 325 13.20 15.22 4.89
CA GLY A 325 14.22 15.20 5.95
C GLY A 325 15.32 14.16 5.73
N GLU A 326 15.90 13.70 6.83
CA GLU A 326 16.87 12.60 6.81
C GLU A 326 16.14 11.32 6.39
N GLY A 327 16.65 10.67 5.35
CA GLY A 327 16.03 9.45 4.82
C GLY A 327 15.89 8.33 5.86
N GLY A 328 14.92 7.45 5.63
CA GLY A 328 14.73 6.26 6.43
C GLY A 328 13.61 6.33 7.47
N TRP A 329 12.98 7.47 7.71
CA TRP A 329 11.82 7.55 8.60
C TRP A 329 10.61 6.84 8.00
N VAL A 330 9.97 5.99 8.81
CA VAL A 330 8.79 5.19 8.47
C VAL A 330 7.73 5.28 9.55
N ALA A 331 6.47 5.17 9.11
CA ALA A 331 5.33 4.97 9.97
C ALA A 331 4.83 3.53 9.80
N THR A 332 4.50 2.84 10.89
CA THR A 332 3.90 1.51 10.88
C THR A 332 2.70 1.47 11.80
N VAL A 333 1.69 0.67 11.43
CA VAL A 333 0.46 0.52 12.19
C VAL A 333 0.02 -0.94 12.23
N GLY A 334 -0.59 -1.33 13.32
CA GLY A 334 -1.09 -2.71 13.51
C GLY A 334 -2.38 -2.79 14.31
N TRP A 335 -2.97 -3.98 14.33
CA TRP A 335 -4.19 -4.25 15.08
C TRP A 335 -4.03 -4.24 16.60
N ASP A 336 -2.79 -4.07 17.08
CA ASP A 336 -2.46 -3.76 18.48
C ASP A 336 -2.84 -2.32 18.89
N GLU A 337 -3.56 -1.60 18.05
CA GLU A 337 -3.91 -0.19 18.22
C GLU A 337 -2.69 0.75 18.25
N MET A 338 -1.52 0.30 17.78
CA MET A 338 -0.29 1.09 17.84
C MET A 338 0.08 1.68 16.49
N VAL A 339 0.55 2.92 16.55
CA VAL A 339 1.26 3.63 15.50
C VAL A 339 2.68 3.84 15.99
N TYR A 340 3.67 3.39 15.22
CA TYR A 340 5.08 3.64 15.52
C TYR A 340 5.70 4.48 14.40
N LEU A 341 6.39 5.55 14.78
CA LEU A 341 7.29 6.31 13.90
C LEU A 341 8.72 6.01 14.30
N TRP A 342 9.52 5.55 13.37
CA TRP A 342 10.89 5.11 13.64
C TRP A 342 11.75 5.23 12.38
N ASN A 343 13.09 5.19 12.58
CA ASN A 343 14.02 5.27 11.46
C ASN A 343 14.52 3.87 11.08
N ALA A 344 14.21 3.43 9.85
CA ALA A 344 14.55 2.12 9.31
C ALA A 344 16.07 1.92 9.16
N THR A 345 16.87 3.00 9.09
CA THR A 345 18.33 2.88 9.05
C THR A 345 18.91 2.28 10.33
N SER A 346 18.16 2.34 11.45
CA SER A 346 18.55 1.67 12.68
C SER A 346 18.62 0.15 12.57
N LEU A 347 18.02 -0.44 11.55
CA LEU A 347 18.07 -1.89 11.29
C LEU A 347 19.34 -2.33 10.54
N PHE A 348 20.07 -1.39 9.91
CA PHE A 348 21.35 -1.70 9.25
C PHE A 348 22.53 -1.82 10.22
N SER A 349 22.36 -1.42 11.49
CA SER A 349 23.43 -1.29 12.48
C SER A 349 23.52 -2.48 13.43
N GLY A 350 22.84 -3.61 13.10
CA GLY A 350 22.82 -4.82 13.91
C GLY A 350 23.70 -5.93 13.39
#